data_bfbebb35863893370546848b91314233
#
_entry.id   bfbebb35863893370546848b91314233
#
_cell.length_a   1.000
_cell.length_b   1.000
_cell.length_c   1.000
_cell.angle_alpha   90.00
_cell.angle_beta   90.00
_cell.angle_gamma   90.00
#
_symmetry.space_group_name_H-M   'P 1'
#
loop_
_entity.id
_entity.type
_entity.pdbx_description
1 polymer ?
#
loop_
_entity_poly.entity_id
_entity_poly.type
_entity_poly.pdbx_seq_one_letter_code
_entity_poly.pdbx_strand_id
1 'polypeptide(L)'
;YTDACRYLGLVEKGRDGLKVMYQLTSKGKLIMNMSRRQRQLEFCKSILEHKAFSETFLITLREGRIPNKQRIVDIMKQCQLYRVESEETYKRRASTINGWINWMLEIANE
;
A
#
# COMPACT_ATOMS: atom_id res chain seq x y z
N TYR A 1 7.06 -7.97 -3.86
CA TYR A 1 7.41 -6.72 -3.18
C TYR A 1 7.63 -5.56 -4.15
N THR A 2 8.12 -5.83 -5.37
CA THR A 2 8.40 -4.78 -6.34
C THR A 2 7.16 -3.99 -6.72
N ASP A 3 6.03 -4.66 -6.94
CA ASP A 3 4.78 -3.99 -7.29
C ASP A 3 4.27 -3.09 -6.14
N ALA A 4 4.39 -3.55 -4.90
CA ALA A 4 4.02 -2.76 -3.74
C ALA A 4 4.90 -1.51 -3.61
N CYS A 5 6.20 -1.66 -3.82
CA CYS A 5 7.14 -0.54 -3.78
C CYS A 5 6.87 0.48 -4.89
N ARG A 6 6.51 0.01 -6.08
CA ARG A 6 6.10 0.89 -7.19
C ARG A 6 4.82 1.64 -6.85
N TYR A 7 3.86 0.95 -6.27
CA TYR A 7 2.59 1.55 -5.86
C TYR A 7 2.79 2.69 -4.86
N LEU A 8 3.71 2.52 -3.92
CA LEU A 8 4.03 3.54 -2.93
C LEU A 8 4.95 4.65 -3.47
N GLY A 9 5.41 4.54 -4.71
CA GLY A 9 6.29 5.54 -5.31
C GLY A 9 7.72 5.47 -4.84
N LEU A 10 8.15 4.33 -4.32
CA LEU A 10 9.51 4.14 -3.79
C LEU A 10 10.48 3.61 -4.83
N VAL A 11 9.96 2.92 -5.84
CA VAL A 11 10.73 2.28 -6.89
C VAL A 11 10.10 2.65 -8.24
N GLU A 12 10.94 2.89 -9.22
CA GLU A 12 10.48 3.13 -10.58
C GLU A 12 11.05 2.08 -11.52
N LYS A 13 10.31 1.80 -12.59
CA LYS A 13 10.71 0.87 -13.61
C LYS A 13 11.38 1.62 -14.75
N GLY A 14 12.61 1.20 -15.09
CA GLY A 14 13.33 1.74 -16.23
C GLY A 14 13.73 0.63 -17.19
N ARG A 15 14.32 1.01 -18.30
CA ARG A 15 14.87 0.06 -19.26
C ARG A 15 16.30 0.45 -19.60
N ASP A 16 17.16 -0.56 -19.65
CA ASP A 16 18.50 -0.45 -20.20
C ASP A 16 18.59 -1.43 -21.37
N GLY A 17 18.38 -0.93 -22.58
CA GLY A 17 18.25 -1.77 -23.76
C GLY A 17 17.03 -2.68 -23.64
N LEU A 18 17.26 -4.02 -23.71
CA LEU A 18 16.19 -5.01 -23.58
C LEU A 18 15.91 -5.43 -22.14
N LYS A 19 16.72 -4.95 -21.18
CA LYS A 19 16.54 -5.31 -19.76
C LYS A 19 15.61 -4.32 -19.08
N VAL A 20 14.67 -4.89 -18.32
CA VAL A 20 13.86 -4.12 -17.40
C VAL A 20 14.65 -3.95 -16.11
N MET A 21 14.81 -2.72 -15.66
CA MET A 21 15.53 -2.39 -14.43
C MET A 21 14.61 -1.69 -13.46
N TYR A 22 14.84 -1.92 -12.17
CA TYR A 22 14.14 -1.22 -11.10
C TYR A 22 15.14 -0.41 -10.31
N GLN A 23 14.80 0.83 -9.99
CA GLN A 23 15.66 1.69 -9.22
C GLN A 23 14.84 2.51 -8.23
N LEU A 24 15.49 2.96 -7.16
CA LEU A 24 14.84 3.77 -6.15
C LEU A 24 14.51 5.15 -6.71
N THR A 25 13.31 5.63 -6.43
CA THR A 25 12.94 7.02 -6.68
C THR A 25 13.65 7.93 -5.67
N SER A 26 13.57 9.25 -5.87
CA SER A 26 14.08 10.21 -4.88
C SER A 26 13.43 9.98 -3.51
N LYS A 27 12.12 9.72 -3.48
CA LYS A 27 11.38 9.36 -2.26
C LYS A 27 11.92 8.09 -1.63
N GLY A 28 12.17 7.04 -2.43
CA GLY A 28 12.72 5.79 -1.95
C GLY A 28 14.10 5.97 -1.33
N LYS A 29 14.96 6.76 -1.96
CA LYS A 29 16.30 7.05 -1.44
C LYS A 29 16.24 7.81 -0.11
N LEU A 30 15.36 8.79 0.02
CA LEU A 30 15.15 9.51 1.27
C LEU A 30 14.74 8.58 2.40
N ILE A 31 13.78 7.71 2.15
CA ILE A 31 13.27 6.77 3.14
C ILE A 31 14.35 5.78 3.58
N MET A 32 15.16 5.30 2.64
CA MET A 32 16.24 4.36 2.96
C MET A 32 17.31 4.97 3.86
N ASN A 33 17.48 6.29 3.86
CA ASN A 33 18.44 6.99 4.69
C ASN A 33 17.90 7.41 6.06
N MET A 34 16.63 7.11 6.34
CA MET A 34 16.00 7.44 7.61
C MET A 34 16.25 6.37 8.66
N SER A 35 16.08 6.73 9.95
CA SER A 35 16.08 5.76 11.03
C SER A 35 14.93 4.77 10.86
N ARG A 36 15.01 3.62 11.53
CA ARG A 36 13.94 2.60 11.46
C ARG A 36 12.57 3.18 11.80
N ARG A 37 12.49 3.98 12.87
CA ARG A 37 11.22 4.59 13.30
C ARG A 37 10.69 5.57 12.26
N GLN A 38 11.54 6.41 11.72
CA GLN A 38 11.14 7.36 10.68
C GLN A 38 10.70 6.65 9.40
N ARG A 39 11.39 5.58 9.01
CA ARG A 39 10.98 4.78 7.85
C ARG A 39 9.60 4.19 8.02
N GLN A 40 9.31 3.63 9.19
CA GLN A 40 8.01 3.06 9.49
C GLN A 40 6.91 4.11 9.37
N LEU A 41 7.13 5.29 9.92
CA LEU A 41 6.16 6.39 9.86
C LEU A 41 5.94 6.87 8.42
N GLU A 42 7.00 6.97 7.62
CA GLU A 42 6.89 7.38 6.22
C GLU A 42 6.19 6.33 5.37
N PHE A 43 6.40 5.04 5.63
CA PHE A 43 5.64 3.98 4.96
C PHE A 43 4.16 4.06 5.29
N CYS A 44 3.80 4.23 6.56
CA CYS A 44 2.40 4.41 6.95
C CYS A 44 1.76 5.61 6.27
N LYS A 45 2.47 6.73 6.22
CA LYS A 45 2.02 7.95 5.57
C LYS A 45 1.80 7.73 4.08
N SER A 46 2.73 7.04 3.42
CA SER A 46 2.62 6.72 1.99
C SER A 46 1.42 5.82 1.70
N ILE A 47 1.18 4.83 2.56
CA ILE A 47 0.03 3.94 2.43
C ILE A 47 -1.27 4.73 2.58
N LEU A 48 -1.36 5.61 3.58
CA LEU A 48 -2.57 6.37 3.87
C LEU A 48 -2.86 7.47 2.84
N GLU A 49 -1.90 7.84 2.00
CA GLU A 49 -2.15 8.73 0.87
C GLU A 49 -3.09 8.11 -0.17
N HIS A 50 -3.18 6.80 -0.21
CA HIS A 50 -4.06 6.10 -1.14
C HIS A 50 -5.46 5.95 -0.55
N LYS A 51 -6.46 6.43 -1.27
CA LYS A 51 -7.82 6.54 -0.77
C LYS A 51 -8.42 5.23 -0.29
N ALA A 52 -8.21 4.13 -1.01
CA ALA A 52 -8.75 2.84 -0.61
C ALA A 52 -8.18 2.36 0.73
N PHE A 53 -6.88 2.58 0.96
CA PHE A 53 -6.26 2.27 2.24
C PHE A 53 -6.79 3.16 3.36
N SER A 54 -6.88 4.46 3.10
CA SER A 54 -7.36 5.44 4.05
C SER A 54 -8.78 5.12 4.50
N GLU A 55 -9.69 4.84 3.57
CA GLU A 55 -11.08 4.48 3.86
C GLU A 55 -11.16 3.18 4.65
N THR A 56 -10.40 2.15 4.25
CA THR A 56 -10.38 0.86 4.95
C THR A 56 -9.84 1.03 6.37
N PHE A 57 -8.81 1.85 6.54
CA PHE A 57 -8.22 2.12 7.85
C PHE A 57 -9.21 2.85 8.77
N LEU A 58 -9.92 3.85 8.25
CA LEU A 58 -10.95 4.56 9.01
C LEU A 58 -12.07 3.62 9.47
N ILE A 59 -12.51 2.72 8.61
CA ILE A 59 -13.52 1.73 8.96
C ILE A 59 -12.99 0.78 10.05
N THR A 60 -11.72 0.38 9.93
CA THR A 60 -11.07 -0.47 10.94
C THR A 60 -11.06 0.20 12.30
N LEU A 61 -10.71 1.49 12.36
CA LEU A 61 -10.70 2.25 13.61
C LEU A 61 -12.12 2.42 14.19
N ARG A 62 -13.09 2.64 13.32
CA ARG A 62 -14.49 2.86 13.72
C ARG A 62 -15.13 1.58 14.26
N GLU A 63 -14.89 0.45 13.62
CA GLU A 63 -15.51 -0.81 13.95
C GLU A 63 -14.69 -1.68 14.92
N GLY A 64 -13.44 -1.29 15.15
CA GLY A 64 -12.53 -2.05 16.03
C GLY A 64 -12.01 -3.34 15.45
N ARG A 65 -12.18 -3.56 14.15
CA ARG A 65 -11.68 -4.75 13.45
C ARG A 65 -11.49 -4.46 11.97
N ILE A 66 -10.62 -5.23 11.32
CA ILE A 66 -10.38 -5.11 9.89
C ILE A 66 -11.59 -5.69 9.13
N PRO A 67 -12.14 -4.97 8.14
CA PRO A 67 -13.22 -5.50 7.30
C PRO A 67 -12.80 -6.79 6.61
N ASN A 68 -13.79 -7.64 6.29
CA ASN A 68 -13.50 -8.84 5.54
C ASN A 68 -13.05 -8.48 4.10
N LYS A 69 -12.48 -9.46 3.43
CA LYS A 69 -11.88 -9.27 2.09
C LYS A 69 -12.89 -8.74 1.08
N GLN A 70 -14.11 -9.24 1.09
CA GLN A 70 -15.15 -8.79 0.15
C GLN A 70 -15.50 -7.33 0.38
N ARG A 71 -15.60 -6.90 1.63
CA ARG A 71 -15.88 -5.51 1.96
C ARG A 71 -14.74 -4.58 1.51
N ILE A 72 -13.49 -5.02 1.66
CA ILE A 72 -12.34 -4.27 1.17
C ILE A 72 -12.40 -4.13 -0.36
N VAL A 73 -12.77 -5.19 -1.07
CA VAL A 73 -12.98 -5.15 -2.52
C VAL A 73 -14.04 -4.12 -2.88
N ASP A 74 -15.16 -4.10 -2.16
CA ASP A 74 -16.24 -3.14 -2.39
C ASP A 74 -15.78 -1.69 -2.17
N ILE A 75 -14.99 -1.46 -1.13
CA ILE A 75 -14.38 -0.14 -0.86
C ILE A 75 -13.47 0.28 -2.02
N MET A 76 -12.65 -0.63 -2.53
CA MET A 76 -11.78 -0.36 -3.67
C MET A 76 -12.58 0.03 -4.91
N LYS A 77 -13.66 -0.68 -5.18
CA LYS A 77 -14.55 -0.38 -6.31
C LYS A 77 -15.21 0.98 -6.17
N GLN A 78 -15.66 1.33 -4.97
CA GLN A 78 -16.27 2.64 -4.70
C GLN A 78 -15.28 3.78 -4.88
N CYS A 79 -14.02 3.57 -4.55
CA CYS A 79 -12.99 4.59 -4.68
C CYS A 79 -12.52 4.81 -6.12
N GLN A 80 -12.81 3.90 -7.03
CA GLN A 80 -12.47 3.96 -8.46
C GLN A 80 -11.00 4.26 -8.72
N LEU A 81 -10.11 3.85 -7.81
CA LEU A 81 -8.70 4.19 -7.88
C LEU A 81 -7.94 3.42 -8.95
N TYR A 82 -8.53 2.35 -9.47
CA TYR A 82 -7.87 1.51 -10.45
C TYR A 82 -8.85 1.05 -11.51
N ARG A 83 -8.39 1.06 -12.75
CA ARG A 83 -9.01 0.27 -13.79
C ARG A 83 -8.61 -1.18 -13.57
N VAL A 84 -9.16 -1.78 -12.53
CA VAL A 84 -8.95 -3.18 -12.25
C VAL A 84 -10.00 -3.95 -13.03
N GLU A 85 -9.56 -4.83 -13.90
CA GLU A 85 -10.43 -5.51 -14.85
C GLU A 85 -10.98 -6.83 -14.33
N SER A 86 -10.39 -7.44 -13.30
CA SER A 86 -10.79 -8.75 -12.82
C SER A 86 -11.03 -8.79 -11.32
N GLU A 87 -11.98 -9.63 -10.91
CA GLU A 87 -12.26 -9.89 -9.50
C GLU A 87 -11.03 -10.48 -8.78
N GLU A 88 -10.24 -11.31 -9.47
CA GLU A 88 -9.03 -11.86 -8.89
C GLU A 88 -8.02 -10.80 -8.51
N THR A 89 -7.87 -9.79 -9.36
CA THR A 89 -6.97 -8.67 -9.08
C THR A 89 -7.45 -7.87 -7.90
N TYR A 90 -8.76 -7.60 -7.79
CA TYR A 90 -9.34 -6.94 -6.63
C TYR A 90 -9.07 -7.74 -5.35
N LYS A 91 -9.30 -9.05 -5.38
CA LYS A 91 -9.08 -9.92 -4.22
C LYS A 91 -7.62 -9.94 -3.78
N ARG A 92 -6.70 -10.01 -4.74
CA ARG A 92 -5.27 -9.99 -4.46
C ARG A 92 -4.84 -8.67 -3.82
N ARG A 93 -5.33 -7.55 -4.34
CA ARG A 93 -5.02 -6.23 -3.79
C ARG A 93 -5.70 -6.02 -2.43
N ALA A 94 -6.89 -6.55 -2.24
CA ALA A 94 -7.56 -6.52 -0.93
C ALA A 94 -6.75 -7.26 0.13
N SER A 95 -6.13 -8.37 -0.22
CA SER A 95 -5.22 -9.10 0.68
C SER A 95 -4.01 -8.25 1.05
N THR A 96 -3.47 -7.49 0.10
CA THR A 96 -2.37 -6.56 0.35
C THR A 96 -2.79 -5.45 1.31
N ILE A 97 -3.97 -4.87 1.11
CA ILE A 97 -4.51 -3.84 2.00
C ILE A 97 -4.66 -4.39 3.42
N ASN A 98 -5.23 -5.58 3.54
CA ASN A 98 -5.40 -6.24 4.83
C ASN A 98 -4.05 -6.42 5.54
N GLY A 99 -3.04 -6.94 4.84
CA GLY A 99 -1.71 -7.14 5.37
C GLY A 99 -1.05 -5.84 5.83
N TRP A 100 -1.18 -4.78 5.06
CA TRP A 100 -0.59 -3.48 5.41
C TRP A 100 -1.30 -2.84 6.62
N ILE A 101 -2.62 -2.98 6.72
CA ILE A 101 -3.36 -2.47 7.88
C ILE A 101 -2.95 -3.24 9.14
N ASN A 102 -2.84 -4.56 9.06
CA ASN A 102 -2.33 -5.37 10.17
C ASN A 102 -0.96 -4.89 10.64
N TRP A 103 -0.07 -4.64 9.68
CA TRP A 103 1.27 -4.15 9.97
C TRP A 103 1.24 -2.77 10.68
N MET A 104 0.39 -1.86 10.20
CA MET A 104 0.25 -0.54 10.83
C MET A 104 -0.28 -0.64 12.26
N LEU A 105 -1.22 -1.56 12.51
CA LEU A 105 -1.76 -1.77 13.85
C LEU A 105 -0.70 -2.36 14.79
N GLU A 106 0.16 -3.25 14.30
CA GLU A 106 1.28 -3.80 15.07
C GLU A 106 2.25 -2.68 15.47
N ILE A 107 2.57 -1.79 14.53
CA ILE A 107 3.45 -0.65 14.82
C ILE A 107 2.83 0.27 15.88
N ALA A 108 1.54 0.50 15.82
CA ALA A 108 0.84 1.37 16.77
C ALA A 108 0.87 0.81 18.20
N ASN A 109 1.02 -0.50 18.34
CA ASN A 109 1.09 -1.17 19.65
C ASN A 109 2.52 -1.35 20.18
N GLU A 110 3.53 -0.90 19.47
CA GLU A 110 4.92 -0.94 19.92
C GLU A 110 5.22 0.10 21.01
#